data_8990a852ff6b50c926bdd58d674d5ab2
#
_entry.id   8990a852ff6b50c926bdd58d674d5ab2
#
_cell.length_a   1.000
_cell.length_b   1.000
_cell.length_c   1.000
_cell.angle_alpha   90.00
_cell.angle_beta   90.00
_cell.angle_gamma   90.00
#
_symmetry.space_group_name_H-M   'P 1'
#
loop_
_entity.id
_entity.type
_entity.pdbx_description
1 polymer ?
#
loop_
_entity_poly.entity_id
_entity_poly.type
_entity_poly.pdbx_seq_one_letter_code
_entity_poly.pdbx_strand_id
1 'polypeptide(L)'
;IQSGDSHHKPHMMSLEVRNESISGKTLIEIKNFLGRKFVCSRIRHDGHVSIPDHETVFNIGDQLFIVCSEEDAPAIVVFIGKEVELDWEKQDLPMVSRRILVTKPEINGKTLGSMHFRSMYGVNVTRINRSGMDLFADPNLILQVGDRVMVVGQQDAVERVAGVLGNQLKRLDTPNIVTIFVGIFLGILLGSLP
;
A
#
# COMPACT_ATOMS: atom_id res chain seq x y z
N ILE A 1 27.24 6.65 -11.22
CA ILE A 1 25.98 5.98 -11.58
C ILE A 1 25.05 6.10 -10.37
N GLN A 2 24.43 7.27 -10.20
CA GLN A 2 23.56 7.59 -9.02
C GLN A 2 22.36 8.45 -9.45
N SER A 3 21.66 8.09 -10.50
CA SER A 3 20.50 8.87 -11.01
C SER A 3 19.21 8.08 -11.17
N GLY A 4 19.08 6.91 -10.51
CA GLY A 4 17.90 6.05 -10.60
C GLY A 4 16.96 6.04 -9.39
N ASP A 5 17.34 6.67 -8.27
CA ASP A 5 16.71 6.37 -6.95
C ASP A 5 15.69 7.42 -6.46
N SER A 6 15.67 8.62 -7.07
CA SER A 6 14.74 9.70 -6.63
C SER A 6 13.32 9.55 -7.18
N HIS A 7 13.12 8.86 -8.30
CA HIS A 7 11.82 8.72 -8.97
C HIS A 7 10.79 7.85 -8.22
N HIS A 8 11.20 7.12 -7.18
CA HIS A 8 10.35 6.14 -6.49
C HIS A 8 10.03 6.47 -5.03
N LYS A 9 10.58 7.57 -4.49
CA LYS A 9 10.29 7.94 -3.11
C LYS A 9 8.85 8.45 -3.00
N PRO A 10 8.02 7.85 -2.13
CA PRO A 10 6.63 8.27 -1.97
C PRO A 10 6.58 9.60 -1.21
N HIS A 11 5.86 10.55 -1.79
CA HIS A 11 5.48 11.82 -1.18
C HIS A 11 3.99 11.76 -0.81
N MET A 12 3.66 12.10 0.42
CA MET A 12 2.29 12.09 0.95
C MET A 12 1.86 13.50 1.27
N MET A 13 0.68 13.88 0.78
CA MET A 13 0.14 15.22 1.00
C MET A 13 -1.37 15.19 1.11
N SER A 14 -1.92 16.18 1.80
CA SER A 14 -3.36 16.42 1.85
C SER A 14 -3.67 17.65 1.02
N LEU A 15 -4.59 17.52 0.06
CA LEU A 15 -4.98 18.61 -0.84
C LEU A 15 -6.47 18.90 -0.70
N GLU A 16 -6.82 20.17 -0.77
CA GLU A 16 -8.19 20.65 -0.96
C GLU A 16 -8.40 21.00 -2.43
N VAL A 17 -9.46 20.45 -3.01
CA VAL A 17 -9.83 20.73 -4.41
C VAL A 17 -10.29 22.20 -4.53
N ARG A 18 -9.56 22.98 -5.33
CA ARG A 18 -9.88 24.38 -5.61
C ARG A 18 -9.96 24.72 -7.09
N ASN A 19 -9.53 23.81 -7.93
CA ASN A 19 -9.55 24.00 -9.37
C ASN A 19 -10.93 23.65 -9.94
N GLU A 20 -11.64 24.67 -10.44
CA GLU A 20 -12.97 24.51 -11.04
C GLU A 20 -12.96 23.56 -12.26
N SER A 21 -11.83 23.48 -12.97
CA SER A 21 -11.70 22.63 -14.17
C SER A 21 -11.78 21.13 -13.86
N ILE A 22 -11.57 20.71 -12.61
CA ILE A 22 -11.67 19.31 -12.19
C ILE A 22 -12.95 19.02 -11.38
N SER A 23 -13.70 20.05 -11.01
CA SER A 23 -14.96 19.88 -10.31
C SER A 23 -15.98 19.17 -11.22
N GLY A 24 -16.66 18.18 -10.68
CA GLY A 24 -17.57 17.32 -11.43
C GLY A 24 -16.91 16.25 -12.30
N LYS A 25 -15.59 16.16 -12.31
CA LYS A 25 -14.85 15.11 -13.03
C LYS A 25 -14.53 13.91 -12.16
N THR A 26 -14.50 12.75 -12.78
CA THR A 26 -14.12 11.49 -12.13
C THR A 26 -12.61 11.41 -11.90
N LEU A 27 -12.20 10.59 -10.92
CA LEU A 27 -10.77 10.36 -10.64
C LEU A 27 -10.01 9.87 -11.87
N ILE A 28 -10.64 9.03 -12.73
CA ILE A 28 -9.98 8.53 -13.95
C ILE A 28 -9.76 9.65 -14.97
N GLU A 29 -10.75 10.54 -15.16
CA GLU A 29 -10.63 11.70 -16.05
C GLU A 29 -9.53 12.64 -15.58
N ILE A 30 -9.47 12.92 -14.27
CA ILE A 30 -8.44 13.76 -13.66
C ILE A 30 -7.05 13.17 -13.88
N LYS A 31 -6.89 11.86 -13.65
CA LYS A 31 -5.61 11.15 -13.87
C LYS A 31 -5.17 11.22 -15.33
N ASN A 32 -6.09 11.00 -16.26
CA ASN A 32 -5.80 11.04 -17.69
C ASN A 32 -5.43 12.45 -18.15
N PHE A 33 -6.12 13.46 -17.63
CA PHE A 33 -5.88 14.86 -17.99
C PHE A 33 -4.54 15.36 -17.45
N LEU A 34 -4.22 15.03 -16.19
CA LEU A 34 -2.97 15.45 -15.56
C LEU A 34 -1.75 14.72 -16.12
N GLY A 35 -1.91 13.48 -16.59
CA GLY A 35 -0.84 12.65 -17.13
C GLY A 35 0.25 12.30 -16.10
N ARG A 36 -0.02 12.49 -14.80
CA ARG A 36 0.90 12.17 -13.70
C ARG A 36 0.38 11.00 -12.87
N LYS A 37 1.31 10.24 -12.29
CA LYS A 37 0.96 9.07 -11.48
C LYS A 37 0.76 9.45 -10.03
N PHE A 38 -0.44 9.22 -9.51
CA PHE A 38 -0.73 9.38 -8.09
C PHE A 38 -1.79 8.37 -7.62
N VAL A 39 -1.79 8.10 -6.32
CA VAL A 39 -2.84 7.34 -5.65
C VAL A 39 -3.61 8.29 -4.76
N CYS A 40 -4.91 8.47 -5.04
CA CYS A 40 -5.83 9.07 -4.07
C CYS A 40 -6.23 7.98 -3.09
N SER A 41 -5.68 8.03 -1.90
CA SER A 41 -5.89 7.01 -0.87
C SER A 41 -7.22 7.19 -0.17
N ARG A 42 -7.60 8.44 0.09
CA ARG A 42 -8.84 8.82 0.79
C ARG A 42 -9.36 10.12 0.21
N ILE A 43 -10.68 10.27 0.22
CA ILE A 43 -11.39 11.51 -0.07
C ILE A 43 -12.33 11.83 1.09
N ARG A 44 -12.39 13.10 1.48
CA ARG A 44 -13.38 13.61 2.41
C ARG A 44 -14.30 14.58 1.65
N HIS A 45 -15.56 14.19 1.52
CA HIS A 45 -16.63 14.95 0.90
C HIS A 45 -17.70 15.23 1.96
N ASP A 46 -18.07 16.48 2.19
CA ASP A 46 -19.06 16.90 3.20
C ASP A 46 -18.86 16.23 4.58
N GLY A 47 -17.61 16.11 5.03
CA GLY A 47 -17.27 15.49 6.31
C GLY A 47 -17.18 13.96 6.29
N HIS A 48 -17.68 13.31 5.23
CA HIS A 48 -17.59 11.86 5.08
C HIS A 48 -16.32 11.46 4.35
N VAL A 49 -15.58 10.53 4.94
CA VAL A 49 -14.36 9.99 4.33
C VAL A 49 -14.64 8.63 3.69
N SER A 50 -14.13 8.46 2.49
CA SER A 50 -14.22 7.20 1.74
C SER A 50 -12.94 6.90 0.96
N ILE A 51 -12.85 5.69 0.43
CA ILE A 51 -11.77 5.31 -0.51
C ILE A 51 -12.30 5.60 -1.92
N PRO A 52 -11.70 6.56 -2.66
CA PRO A 52 -12.16 6.87 -3.99
C PRO A 52 -11.85 5.73 -4.95
N ASP A 53 -12.77 5.44 -5.84
CA ASP A 53 -12.60 4.57 -7.00
C ASP A 53 -12.40 5.38 -8.29
N HIS A 54 -12.39 4.71 -9.43
CA HIS A 54 -12.18 5.37 -10.73
C HIS A 54 -13.33 6.32 -11.11
N GLU A 55 -14.55 6.04 -10.64
CA GLU A 55 -15.78 6.79 -10.95
C GLU A 55 -16.08 7.87 -9.89
N THR A 56 -15.31 7.91 -8.80
CA THR A 56 -15.50 8.92 -7.77
C THR A 56 -15.31 10.32 -8.33
N VAL A 57 -16.35 11.13 -8.21
CA VAL A 57 -16.37 12.53 -8.67
C VAL A 57 -15.75 13.44 -7.62
N PHE A 58 -14.91 14.37 -8.06
CA PHE A 58 -14.31 15.39 -7.21
C PHE A 58 -15.08 16.69 -7.32
N ASN A 59 -15.30 17.35 -6.19
CA ASN A 59 -15.95 18.64 -6.10
C ASN A 59 -15.07 19.67 -5.39
N ILE A 60 -15.35 20.94 -5.63
CA ILE A 60 -14.68 22.03 -4.90
C ILE A 60 -14.88 21.84 -3.40
N GLY A 61 -13.80 21.99 -2.63
CA GLY A 61 -13.79 21.80 -1.19
C GLY A 61 -13.53 20.37 -0.71
N ASP A 62 -13.54 19.39 -1.61
CA ASP A 62 -13.15 18.03 -1.24
C ASP A 62 -11.71 18.00 -0.76
N GLN A 63 -11.46 17.20 0.25
CA GLN A 63 -10.13 17.01 0.79
C GLN A 63 -9.62 15.61 0.47
N LEU A 64 -8.43 15.58 -0.12
CA LEU A 64 -7.84 14.38 -0.69
C LEU A 64 -6.57 14.02 0.05
N PHE A 65 -6.37 12.74 0.36
CA PHE A 65 -5.07 12.22 0.77
C PHE A 65 -4.41 11.56 -0.43
N ILE A 66 -3.34 12.17 -0.91
CA ILE A 66 -2.63 11.77 -2.13
C ILE A 66 -1.25 11.23 -1.78
N VAL A 67 -0.87 10.17 -2.47
CA VAL A 67 0.48 9.61 -2.49
C VAL A 67 0.96 9.61 -3.93
N CYS A 68 2.12 10.20 -4.18
CA CYS A 68 2.74 10.29 -5.51
C CYS A 68 4.26 10.19 -5.39
N SER A 69 4.98 10.34 -6.51
CA SER A 69 6.42 10.54 -6.46
C SER A 69 6.74 11.97 -5.99
N GLU A 70 7.89 12.17 -5.37
CA GLU A 70 8.36 13.49 -4.94
C GLU A 70 8.47 14.47 -6.14
N GLU A 71 8.82 13.97 -7.31
CA GLU A 71 8.93 14.75 -8.56
C GLU A 71 7.57 15.23 -9.08
N ASP A 72 6.52 14.43 -8.95
CA ASP A 72 5.18 14.75 -9.46
C ASP A 72 4.38 15.65 -8.51
N ALA A 73 4.76 15.72 -7.23
CA ALA A 73 4.03 16.44 -6.20
C ALA A 73 3.72 17.91 -6.54
N PRO A 74 4.68 18.74 -7.01
CA PRO A 74 4.40 20.13 -7.32
C PRO A 74 3.36 20.30 -8.43
N ALA A 75 3.41 19.48 -9.48
CA ALA A 75 2.45 19.52 -10.58
C ALA A 75 1.04 19.13 -10.12
N ILE A 76 0.95 18.13 -9.24
CA ILE A 76 -0.33 17.67 -8.67
C ILE A 76 -0.94 18.74 -7.79
N VAL A 77 -0.16 19.41 -6.93
CA VAL A 77 -0.62 20.51 -6.08
C VAL A 77 -1.20 21.64 -6.90
N VAL A 78 -0.45 22.13 -7.90
CA VAL A 78 -0.88 23.22 -8.77
C VAL A 78 -2.17 22.87 -9.52
N PHE A 79 -2.30 21.62 -9.93
CA PHE A 79 -3.44 21.17 -10.72
C PHE A 79 -4.70 20.93 -9.88
N ILE A 80 -4.58 20.37 -8.67
CA ILE A 80 -5.73 20.04 -7.83
C ILE A 80 -6.17 21.23 -7.00
N GLY A 81 -5.24 21.94 -6.35
CA GLY A 81 -5.60 23.08 -5.55
C GLY A 81 -4.59 23.41 -4.45
N LYS A 82 -5.03 23.43 -3.21
CA LYS A 82 -4.23 23.89 -2.07
C LYS A 82 -3.85 22.75 -1.13
N GLU A 83 -2.59 22.73 -0.70
CA GLU A 83 -2.15 21.84 0.37
C GLU A 83 -2.76 22.28 1.72
N VAL A 84 -3.25 21.30 2.47
CA VAL A 84 -3.91 21.49 3.78
C VAL A 84 -3.35 20.50 4.77
N GLU A 85 -3.26 20.92 6.04
CA GLU A 85 -2.90 20.02 7.12
C GLU A 85 -4.15 19.30 7.64
N LEU A 86 -4.21 18.00 7.50
CA LEU A 86 -5.30 17.16 7.97
C LEU A 86 -4.79 15.93 8.68
N ASP A 87 -5.30 15.71 9.87
CA ASP A 87 -5.05 14.48 10.61
C ASP A 87 -6.07 13.41 10.22
N TRP A 88 -5.65 12.53 9.29
CA TRP A 88 -6.47 11.45 8.79
C TRP A 88 -6.61 10.27 9.78
N GLU A 89 -5.82 10.25 10.85
CA GLU A 89 -5.84 9.16 11.85
C GLU A 89 -6.90 9.41 12.93
N LYS A 90 -7.22 10.69 13.19
CA LYS A 90 -8.23 11.07 14.21
C LYS A 90 -9.68 10.96 13.73
N GLN A 91 -9.91 10.53 12.51
CA GLN A 91 -11.26 10.39 11.99
C GLN A 91 -11.77 8.98 12.28
N ASP A 92 -12.96 8.88 12.90
CA ASP A 92 -13.69 7.63 13.16
C ASP A 92 -14.07 6.95 11.83
N LEU A 93 -13.11 6.28 11.22
CA LEU A 93 -13.31 5.54 10.00
C LEU A 93 -13.13 4.06 10.26
N PRO A 94 -14.00 3.21 9.72
CA PRO A 94 -13.79 1.76 9.74
C PRO A 94 -12.67 1.34 8.77
N MET A 95 -11.70 2.22 8.55
CA MET A 95 -10.58 2.00 7.63
C MET A 95 -9.28 1.85 8.39
N VAL A 96 -8.56 0.81 8.06
CA VAL A 96 -7.25 0.50 8.64
C VAL A 96 -6.15 0.64 7.58
N SER A 97 -5.00 1.10 8.03
CA SER A 97 -3.76 1.08 7.24
C SER A 97 -2.87 -0.04 7.79
N ARG A 98 -2.49 -1.00 6.96
CA ARG A 98 -1.71 -2.15 7.41
C ARG A 98 -0.56 -2.46 6.46
N ARG A 99 0.60 -2.78 7.04
CA ARG A 99 1.73 -3.33 6.28
C ARG A 99 1.54 -4.84 6.15
N ILE A 100 1.53 -5.32 4.93
CA ILE A 100 1.36 -6.73 4.60
C ILE A 100 2.64 -7.23 3.95
N LEU A 101 3.20 -8.31 4.48
CA LEU A 101 4.40 -8.93 3.92
C LEU A 101 4.03 -9.86 2.77
N VAL A 102 4.68 -9.69 1.63
CA VAL A 102 4.57 -10.63 0.50
C VAL A 102 5.39 -11.88 0.82
N THR A 103 4.71 -12.99 1.04
CA THR A 103 5.35 -14.28 1.37
C THR A 103 5.02 -15.39 0.38
N LYS A 104 3.98 -15.21 -0.45
CA LYS A 104 3.60 -16.21 -1.46
C LYS A 104 4.49 -16.13 -2.69
N PRO A 105 5.13 -17.24 -3.09
CA PRO A 105 5.97 -17.29 -4.30
C PRO A 105 5.22 -16.93 -5.58
N GLU A 106 3.89 -17.20 -5.63
CA GLU A 106 3.05 -16.94 -6.81
C GLU A 106 2.85 -15.44 -7.08
N ILE A 107 3.16 -14.59 -6.12
CA ILE A 107 3.09 -13.13 -6.25
C ILE A 107 4.40 -12.56 -6.82
N ASN A 108 5.49 -13.29 -6.66
CA ASN A 108 6.80 -12.85 -7.13
C ASN A 108 6.79 -12.66 -8.66
N GLY A 109 7.21 -11.48 -9.11
CA GLY A 109 7.26 -11.14 -10.53
C GLY A 109 5.97 -10.57 -11.11
N LYS A 110 4.86 -10.56 -10.37
CA LYS A 110 3.61 -9.91 -10.83
C LYS A 110 3.69 -8.41 -10.65
N THR A 111 3.08 -7.66 -11.57
CA THR A 111 2.94 -6.21 -11.41
C THR A 111 1.86 -5.89 -10.40
N LEU A 112 2.02 -4.79 -9.65
CA LEU A 112 1.01 -4.32 -8.68
C LEU A 112 -0.36 -4.11 -9.37
N GLY A 113 -0.37 -3.54 -10.57
CA GLY A 113 -1.59 -3.31 -11.35
C GLY A 113 -2.33 -4.59 -11.70
N SER A 114 -1.62 -5.69 -12.02
CA SER A 114 -2.22 -6.98 -12.34
C SER A 114 -2.93 -7.65 -11.16
N MET A 115 -2.65 -7.20 -9.94
CA MET A 115 -3.30 -7.73 -8.73
C MET A 115 -4.71 -7.18 -8.51
N HIS A 116 -5.08 -6.10 -9.20
CA HIS A 116 -6.43 -5.50 -9.17
C HIS A 116 -6.99 -5.28 -7.75
N PHE A 117 -6.13 -4.94 -6.77
CA PHE A 117 -6.51 -4.82 -5.36
C PHE A 117 -7.66 -3.84 -5.13
N ARG A 118 -7.72 -2.74 -5.89
CA ARG A 118 -8.79 -1.76 -5.77
C ARG A 118 -10.13 -2.32 -6.23
N SER A 119 -10.20 -2.86 -7.45
CA SER A 119 -11.46 -3.33 -8.04
C SER A 119 -11.96 -4.64 -7.42
N MET A 120 -11.06 -5.52 -6.99
CA MET A 120 -11.43 -6.82 -6.42
C MET A 120 -11.71 -6.79 -4.91
N TYR A 121 -11.00 -5.92 -4.18
CA TYR A 121 -11.03 -5.93 -2.71
C TYR A 121 -11.42 -4.59 -2.10
N GLY A 122 -11.53 -3.51 -2.90
CA GLY A 122 -11.86 -2.18 -2.40
C GLY A 122 -10.76 -1.57 -1.52
N VAL A 123 -9.50 -1.95 -1.74
CA VAL A 123 -8.36 -1.43 -0.99
C VAL A 123 -7.40 -0.64 -1.89
N ASN A 124 -6.73 0.35 -1.30
CA ASN A 124 -5.64 1.08 -1.96
C ASN A 124 -4.30 0.60 -1.45
N VAL A 125 -3.37 0.41 -2.39
CA VAL A 125 -1.94 0.27 -2.08
C VAL A 125 -1.29 1.64 -2.26
N THR A 126 -0.64 2.15 -1.21
CA THR A 126 -0.07 3.51 -1.20
C THR A 126 1.44 3.51 -1.37
N ARG A 127 2.13 2.54 -0.81
CA ARG A 127 3.59 2.39 -0.92
C ARG A 127 4.01 0.95 -0.68
N ILE A 128 5.22 0.65 -1.12
CA ILE A 128 5.86 -0.65 -0.93
C ILE A 128 7.22 -0.42 -0.29
N ASN A 129 7.49 -1.07 0.83
CA ASN A 129 8.81 -1.05 1.44
C ASN A 129 9.59 -2.29 1.00
N ARG A 130 10.71 -2.07 0.33
CA ARG A 130 11.65 -3.10 -0.13
C ARG A 130 13.02 -2.85 0.48
N SER A 131 13.49 -3.78 1.30
CA SER A 131 14.82 -3.68 1.94
C SER A 131 15.05 -2.35 2.69
N GLY A 132 13.99 -1.82 3.32
CA GLY A 132 14.07 -0.57 4.09
C GLY A 132 13.78 0.70 3.26
N MET A 133 13.72 0.62 1.94
CA MET A 133 13.35 1.75 1.07
C MET A 133 11.86 1.75 0.79
N ASP A 134 11.22 2.91 0.95
CA ASP A 134 9.83 3.11 0.58
C ASP A 134 9.74 3.50 -0.91
N LEU A 135 8.97 2.75 -1.66
CA LEU A 135 8.70 2.95 -3.09
C LEU A 135 7.25 3.40 -3.28
N PHE A 136 7.01 4.31 -4.19
CA PHE A 136 5.67 4.65 -4.63
C PHE A 136 5.00 3.44 -5.27
N ALA A 137 3.71 3.22 -4.98
CA ALA A 137 2.94 2.09 -5.48
C ALA A 137 2.51 2.30 -6.94
N ASP A 138 3.48 2.31 -7.86
CA ASP A 138 3.22 2.36 -9.31
C ASP A 138 2.56 1.06 -9.76
N PRO A 139 1.51 1.11 -10.60
CA PRO A 139 0.88 -0.10 -11.16
C PRO A 139 1.85 -1.03 -11.91
N ASN A 140 2.90 -0.49 -12.51
CA ASN A 140 3.92 -1.28 -13.22
C ASN A 140 5.01 -1.85 -12.30
N LEU A 141 5.00 -1.48 -11.00
CA LEU A 141 5.99 -1.99 -10.06
C LEU A 141 5.81 -3.50 -9.88
N ILE A 142 6.89 -4.23 -10.08
CA ILE A 142 6.92 -5.69 -9.94
C ILE A 142 7.08 -6.02 -8.45
N LEU A 143 6.14 -6.81 -7.92
CA LEU A 143 6.15 -7.29 -6.55
C LEU A 143 7.20 -8.41 -6.37
N GLN A 144 7.85 -8.41 -5.22
CA GLN A 144 8.83 -9.42 -4.85
C GLN A 144 8.49 -10.01 -3.48
N VAL A 145 8.84 -11.29 -3.29
CA VAL A 145 8.79 -11.90 -1.96
C VAL A 145 9.71 -11.12 -1.02
N GLY A 146 9.20 -10.77 0.16
CA GLY A 146 9.89 -9.91 1.11
C GLY A 146 9.45 -8.44 1.08
N ASP A 147 8.72 -8.01 0.06
CA ASP A 147 8.12 -6.67 0.02
C ASP A 147 7.10 -6.49 1.15
N ARG A 148 7.08 -5.31 1.75
CA ARG A 148 6.03 -4.88 2.69
C ARG A 148 5.12 -3.88 2.01
N VAL A 149 3.92 -4.33 1.68
CA VAL A 149 2.91 -3.54 0.96
C VAL A 149 2.05 -2.79 1.98
N MET A 150 1.96 -1.46 1.88
CA MET A 150 1.06 -0.65 2.69
C MET A 150 -0.31 -0.60 2.03
N VAL A 151 -1.26 -1.23 2.69
CA VAL A 151 -2.65 -1.36 2.21
C VAL A 151 -3.58 -0.54 3.10
N VAL A 152 -4.50 0.19 2.49
CA VAL A 152 -5.52 1.01 3.15
C VAL A 152 -6.89 0.55 2.70
N GLY A 153 -7.77 0.23 3.64
CA GLY A 153 -9.11 -0.26 3.34
C GLY A 153 -9.91 -0.62 4.58
N GLN A 154 -11.10 -1.18 4.39
CA GLN A 154 -11.86 -1.78 5.48
C GLN A 154 -11.11 -2.99 6.03
N GLN A 155 -11.26 -3.26 7.32
CA GLN A 155 -10.46 -4.28 8.00
C GLN A 155 -10.59 -5.65 7.35
N ASP A 156 -11.80 -6.09 7.03
CA ASP A 156 -12.07 -7.37 6.37
C ASP A 156 -11.45 -7.46 4.97
N ALA A 157 -11.50 -6.36 4.22
CA ALA A 157 -10.87 -6.25 2.89
C ALA A 157 -9.34 -6.36 2.99
N VAL A 158 -8.75 -5.67 3.96
CA VAL A 158 -7.30 -5.73 4.22
C VAL A 158 -6.87 -7.14 4.64
N GLU A 159 -7.70 -7.85 5.42
CA GLU A 159 -7.43 -9.24 5.80
C GLU A 159 -7.49 -10.20 4.61
N ARG A 160 -8.46 -10.02 3.70
CA ARG A 160 -8.51 -10.80 2.44
C ARG A 160 -7.25 -10.58 1.61
N VAL A 161 -6.80 -9.34 1.46
CA VAL A 161 -5.55 -9.02 0.74
C VAL A 161 -4.32 -9.61 1.44
N ALA A 162 -4.31 -9.61 2.78
CA ALA A 162 -3.26 -10.28 3.54
C ALA A 162 -3.19 -11.77 3.23
N GLY A 163 -4.35 -12.43 3.07
CA GLY A 163 -4.43 -13.82 2.62
C GLY A 163 -3.90 -14.04 1.21
N VAL A 164 -4.13 -13.09 0.29
CA VAL A 164 -3.62 -13.15 -1.10
C VAL A 164 -2.10 -12.99 -1.14
N LEU A 165 -1.54 -12.05 -0.42
CA LEU A 165 -0.10 -11.76 -0.37
C LEU A 165 0.68 -12.79 0.47
N GLY A 166 -0.06 -13.51 1.34
CA GLY A 166 0.50 -14.52 2.22
C GLY A 166 0.63 -14.06 3.66
N ASN A 167 1.16 -12.87 3.92
CA ASN A 167 1.38 -12.23 5.22
C ASN A 167 1.72 -13.21 6.37
N GLN A 168 2.17 -14.39 6.01
CA GLN A 168 2.72 -15.31 6.95
C GLN A 168 4.14 -14.79 7.26
N LEU A 169 4.26 -13.99 8.32
CA LEU A 169 5.41 -14.20 9.15
C LEU A 169 5.35 -15.71 9.41
N LYS A 170 6.10 -16.51 8.63
CA LYS A 170 6.46 -17.82 9.13
C LYS A 170 6.91 -17.52 10.55
N ARG A 171 6.11 -17.89 11.54
CA ARG A 171 6.69 -18.34 12.77
C ARG A 171 7.84 -19.19 12.26
N LEU A 172 9.06 -18.73 12.44
CA LEU A 172 10.20 -19.60 12.43
C LEU A 172 9.70 -20.71 13.30
N ASP A 173 9.32 -21.83 12.66
CA ASP A 173 8.81 -22.98 13.38
C ASP A 173 9.84 -23.13 14.47
N THR A 174 9.40 -22.89 15.68
CA THR A 174 10.26 -23.01 16.86
C THR A 174 10.91 -24.34 16.64
N PRO A 175 12.26 -24.36 16.40
CA PRO A 175 12.94 -25.56 15.94
C PRO A 175 12.43 -26.65 16.86
N ASN A 176 11.93 -27.76 16.27
CA ASN A 176 11.12 -28.71 17.04
C ASN A 176 12.05 -29.25 18.13
N ILE A 177 12.11 -28.47 19.23
CA ILE A 177 13.04 -28.68 20.36
C ILE A 177 12.93 -30.12 20.82
N VAL A 178 11.74 -30.70 20.73
CA VAL A 178 11.46 -32.11 21.04
C VAL A 178 12.29 -33.04 20.13
N THR A 179 12.38 -32.76 18.83
CA THR A 179 13.17 -33.60 17.90
C THR A 179 14.67 -33.51 18.22
N ILE A 180 15.13 -32.30 18.58
CA ILE A 180 16.54 -32.12 18.98
C ILE A 180 16.82 -32.88 20.28
N PHE A 181 15.98 -32.77 21.30
CA PHE A 181 16.14 -33.49 22.56
C PHE A 181 16.02 -34.99 22.39
N VAL A 182 15.10 -35.49 21.58
CA VAL A 182 15.00 -36.92 21.27
C VAL A 182 16.24 -37.41 20.55
N GLY A 183 16.79 -36.63 19.61
CA GLY A 183 18.05 -37.00 18.93
C GLY A 183 19.24 -37.07 19.87
N ILE A 184 19.37 -36.09 20.79
CA ILE A 184 20.43 -36.09 21.80
C ILE A 184 20.26 -37.26 22.78
N PHE A 185 19.05 -37.52 23.26
CA PHE A 185 18.76 -38.63 24.17
C PHE A 185 19.09 -39.99 23.56
N LEU A 186 18.67 -40.22 22.31
CA LEU A 186 18.99 -41.45 21.57
C LEU A 186 20.47 -41.56 21.32
N GLY A 187 21.19 -40.48 21.02
CA GLY A 187 22.62 -40.47 20.84
C GLY A 187 23.38 -40.88 22.12
N ILE A 188 22.97 -40.36 23.27
CA ILE A 188 23.56 -40.74 24.57
C ILE A 188 23.26 -42.20 24.89
N LEU A 189 22.01 -42.66 24.67
CA LEU A 189 21.58 -44.04 24.94
C LEU A 189 22.41 -45.04 24.12
N LEU A 190 22.59 -44.75 22.81
CA LEU A 190 23.38 -45.62 21.93
C LEU A 190 24.88 -45.57 22.22
N GLY A 191 25.42 -44.41 22.63
CA GLY A 191 26.82 -44.25 22.99
C GLY A 191 27.20 -44.80 24.37
N SER A 192 26.19 -45.12 25.22
CA SER A 192 26.41 -45.71 26.55
C SER A 192 26.33 -47.25 26.58
N LEU A 193 26.03 -47.87 25.43
CA LEU A 193 26.04 -49.33 25.30
C LEU A 193 27.51 -49.80 25.09
N PRO A 194 28.03 -50.72 25.93
CA PRO A 194 29.41 -51.22 25.82
C PRO A 194 29.62 -52.07 24.57
#